data_c5bf8eb45d181d110eeb33fc90c76172
#
_entry.id   c5bf8eb45d181d110eeb33fc90c76172
#
_cell.length_a   1.000
_cell.length_b   1.000
_cell.length_c   1.000
_cell.angle_alpha   90.00
_cell.angle_beta   90.00
_cell.angle_gamma   90.00
#
_symmetry.space_group_name_H-M   'P 1'
#
loop_
_entity.id
_entity.type
_entity.pdbx_description
1 polymer ?
#
loop_
_entity_poly.entity_id
_entity_poly.type
_entity_poly.pdbx_seq_one_letter_code
_entity_poly.pdbx_strand_id
1 'polypeptide(L)'
;MKSLPHRILQALDRFNAAHPWDHNAHYHRWILRQLPDRFGSALDVGSGTGDLARLLATRADEVHGVDSDPVIVSQASTLTPGPTAVSFTVADAMTGIPAGPHDAITCVATLHHLPFTEALDTFRSRLAPGGTLVVVGLYRPRTATDHLLGAAAVVPNVALGWLKNRGRAAAPPTSMTARTRPAGMAFSDIAVQAHTLLPGARLRRRLFWRYTLIWRRP
;
A
#
# COMPACT_ATOMS: atom_id res chain seq x y z
N MET A 1 38.57 -3.44 10.82
CA MET A 1 37.43 -3.43 11.76
C MET A 1 36.28 -2.64 11.15
N LYS A 2 35.11 -3.27 10.92
CA LYS A 2 33.91 -2.56 10.43
C LYS A 2 33.45 -1.60 11.53
N SER A 3 33.08 -0.36 11.18
CA SER A 3 32.63 0.65 12.14
C SER A 3 31.41 0.16 12.94
N LEU A 4 31.23 0.61 14.17
CA LEU A 4 30.11 0.25 15.04
C LEU A 4 28.73 0.44 14.35
N PRO A 5 28.48 1.55 13.63
CA PRO A 5 27.24 1.72 12.87
C PRO A 5 26.99 0.62 11.82
N HIS A 6 28.03 0.17 11.13
CA HIS A 6 27.91 -0.89 10.13
C HIS A 6 27.54 -2.24 10.73
N ARG A 7 28.08 -2.57 11.90
CA ARG A 7 27.74 -3.81 12.63
C ARG A 7 26.29 -3.80 13.12
N ILE A 8 25.79 -2.66 13.59
CA ILE A 8 24.40 -2.51 14.04
C ILE A 8 23.45 -2.67 12.83
N LEU A 9 23.73 -2.02 11.72
CA LEU A 9 22.92 -2.15 10.49
C LEU A 9 22.86 -3.60 10.03
N GLN A 10 24.00 -4.30 9.98
CA GLN A 10 24.02 -5.72 9.61
C GLN A 10 23.25 -6.62 10.60
N ALA A 11 23.24 -6.29 11.90
CA ALA A 11 22.45 -7.02 12.88
C ALA A 11 20.95 -6.80 12.67
N LEU A 12 20.53 -5.55 12.38
CA LEU A 12 19.16 -5.21 12.05
C LEU A 12 18.68 -5.91 10.75
N ASP A 13 19.52 -5.91 9.72
CA ASP A 13 19.20 -6.59 8.45
C ASP A 13 19.02 -8.08 8.66
N ARG A 14 19.90 -8.73 9.43
CA ARG A 14 19.77 -10.16 9.77
C ARG A 14 18.52 -10.43 10.60
N PHE A 15 18.20 -9.55 11.56
CA PHE A 15 17.01 -9.68 12.36
C PHE A 15 15.74 -9.55 11.50
N ASN A 16 15.68 -8.55 10.64
CA ASN A 16 14.55 -8.32 9.73
C ASN A 16 14.37 -9.48 8.75
N ALA A 17 15.46 -10.05 8.24
CA ALA A 17 15.41 -11.23 7.39
C ALA A 17 14.91 -12.49 8.13
N ALA A 18 15.23 -12.63 9.43
CA ALA A 18 14.75 -13.74 10.25
C ALA A 18 13.32 -13.55 10.75
N HIS A 19 12.85 -12.32 10.89
CA HIS A 19 11.53 -11.98 11.41
C HIS A 19 10.76 -11.05 10.44
N PRO A 20 10.52 -11.50 9.20
CA PRO A 20 9.85 -10.69 8.18
C PRO A 20 8.38 -10.45 8.55
N TRP A 21 7.88 -9.26 8.25
CA TRP A 21 6.46 -8.96 8.41
C TRP A 21 6.02 -7.90 7.40
N ASP A 22 4.78 -8.01 6.97
CA ASP A 22 4.24 -7.13 5.94
C ASP A 22 3.82 -5.77 6.53
N HIS A 23 4.61 -4.75 6.20
CA HIS A 23 4.34 -3.35 6.57
C HIS A 23 3.09 -2.82 5.89
N ASN A 24 2.73 -3.32 4.71
CA ASN A 24 1.55 -2.88 3.97
C ASN A 24 0.29 -3.40 4.65
N ALA A 25 0.26 -4.68 5.01
CA ALA A 25 -0.83 -5.31 5.74
C ALA A 25 -1.11 -4.64 7.11
N HIS A 26 -0.10 -3.99 7.72
CA HIS A 26 -0.30 -3.20 8.94
C HIS A 26 -1.34 -2.08 8.75
N TYR A 27 -1.44 -1.53 7.53
CA TYR A 27 -2.33 -0.42 7.24
C TYR A 27 -3.73 -0.86 6.76
N HIS A 28 -3.98 -2.14 6.46
CA HIS A 28 -5.27 -2.59 5.91
C HIS A 28 -6.46 -2.20 6.80
N ARG A 29 -6.39 -2.45 8.11
CA ARG A 29 -7.45 -2.05 9.04
C ARG A 29 -7.61 -0.53 9.17
N TRP A 30 -6.52 0.21 9.01
CA TRP A 30 -6.58 1.67 8.98
C TRP A 30 -7.27 2.14 7.70
N ILE A 31 -6.98 1.52 6.54
CA ILE A 31 -7.64 1.83 5.26
C ILE A 31 -9.16 1.63 5.40
N LEU A 32 -9.61 0.49 5.92
CA LEU A 32 -11.04 0.26 6.12
C LEU A 32 -11.72 1.33 6.97
N ARG A 33 -11.03 1.88 7.97
CA ARG A 33 -11.58 2.97 8.81
C ARG A 33 -11.70 4.31 8.09
N GLN A 34 -11.15 4.44 6.89
CA GLN A 34 -11.32 5.63 6.05
C GLN A 34 -12.51 5.51 5.09
N LEU A 35 -13.07 4.33 4.96
CA LEU A 35 -14.16 3.99 4.05
C LEU A 35 -15.48 3.83 4.83
N PRO A 36 -16.63 3.98 4.17
CA PRO A 36 -17.94 3.67 4.77
C PRO A 36 -18.03 2.23 5.25
N ASP A 37 -18.98 1.95 6.14
CA ASP A 37 -19.23 0.59 6.62
C ASP A 37 -19.83 -0.32 5.55
N ARG A 38 -20.53 0.27 4.56
CA ARG A 38 -21.05 -0.40 3.37
C ARG A 38 -20.94 0.51 2.17
N PHE A 39 -20.57 -0.04 1.02
CA PHE A 39 -20.48 0.66 -0.25
C PHE A 39 -20.54 -0.34 -1.43
N GLY A 40 -20.89 0.12 -2.63
CA GLY A 40 -21.11 -0.73 -3.79
C GLY A 40 -19.82 -1.32 -4.33
N SER A 41 -18.92 -0.50 -4.86
CA SER A 41 -17.75 -1.01 -5.57
C SER A 41 -16.41 -0.46 -5.07
N ALA A 42 -15.40 -1.33 -5.08
CA ALA A 42 -14.00 -0.97 -4.81
C ALA A 42 -13.06 -1.41 -5.93
N LEU A 43 -12.04 -0.59 -6.18
CA LEU A 43 -10.89 -0.92 -7.00
C LEU A 43 -9.62 -0.93 -6.13
N ASP A 44 -8.89 -2.04 -6.12
CA ASP A 44 -7.60 -2.16 -5.43
C ASP A 44 -6.47 -2.22 -6.45
N VAL A 45 -5.71 -1.13 -6.58
CA VAL A 45 -4.65 -0.96 -7.59
C VAL A 45 -3.32 -1.42 -7.03
N GLY A 46 -2.70 -2.41 -7.68
CA GLY A 46 -1.55 -3.15 -7.16
C GLY A 46 -2.00 -4.08 -6.04
N SER A 47 -3.02 -4.89 -6.31
CA SER A 47 -3.71 -5.73 -5.32
C SER A 47 -2.82 -6.83 -4.73
N GLY A 48 -1.68 -7.14 -5.37
CA GLY A 48 -0.78 -8.19 -4.92
C GLY A 48 -1.51 -9.51 -4.74
N THR A 49 -1.31 -10.17 -3.61
CA THR A 49 -1.97 -11.45 -3.25
C THR A 49 -3.44 -11.31 -2.84
N GLY A 50 -4.03 -10.11 -2.97
CA GLY A 50 -5.47 -9.86 -2.75
C GLY A 50 -5.88 -9.72 -1.28
N ASP A 51 -4.94 -9.61 -0.33
CA ASP A 51 -5.28 -9.53 1.10
C ASP A 51 -6.15 -8.31 1.43
N LEU A 52 -5.86 -7.14 0.85
CA LEU A 52 -6.68 -5.96 1.03
C LEU A 52 -8.01 -6.09 0.28
N ALA A 53 -8.01 -6.61 -0.94
CA ALA A 53 -9.22 -6.82 -1.71
C ALA A 53 -10.23 -7.71 -0.98
N ARG A 54 -9.78 -8.85 -0.42
CA ARG A 54 -10.64 -9.71 0.43
C ARG A 54 -11.16 -8.98 1.66
N LEU A 55 -10.36 -8.11 2.26
CA LEU A 55 -10.79 -7.34 3.41
C LEU A 55 -11.81 -6.25 3.02
N LEU A 56 -11.65 -5.60 1.86
CA LEU A 56 -12.63 -4.64 1.32
C LEU A 56 -13.98 -5.32 1.05
N ALA A 57 -14.00 -6.55 0.56
CA ALA A 57 -15.20 -7.34 0.30
C ALA A 57 -16.04 -7.64 1.57
N THR A 58 -15.51 -7.41 2.76
CA THR A 58 -16.32 -7.45 3.99
C THR A 58 -17.30 -6.27 4.11
N ARG A 59 -17.15 -5.24 3.26
CA ARG A 59 -17.94 -4.01 3.25
C ARG A 59 -18.45 -3.61 1.86
N ALA A 60 -17.76 -4.01 0.80
CA ALA A 60 -18.14 -3.74 -0.58
C ALA A 60 -18.98 -4.86 -1.15
N ASP A 61 -19.94 -4.51 -2.01
CA ASP A 61 -20.72 -5.50 -2.77
C ASP A 61 -19.88 -6.11 -3.89
N GLU A 62 -18.91 -5.34 -4.42
CA GLU A 62 -17.99 -5.77 -5.48
C GLU A 62 -16.59 -5.18 -5.24
N VAL A 63 -15.55 -6.00 -5.41
CA VAL A 63 -14.15 -5.58 -5.34
C VAL A 63 -13.38 -6.08 -6.55
N HIS A 64 -12.72 -5.18 -7.23
CA HIS A 64 -11.85 -5.51 -8.35
C HIS A 64 -10.38 -5.23 -7.99
N GLY A 65 -9.57 -6.28 -7.94
CA GLY A 65 -8.12 -6.18 -7.75
C GLY A 65 -7.39 -6.18 -9.08
N VAL A 66 -6.47 -5.26 -9.27
CA VAL A 66 -5.64 -5.17 -10.48
C VAL A 66 -4.17 -5.22 -10.08
N ASP A 67 -3.40 -6.09 -10.72
CA ASP A 67 -1.95 -6.12 -10.61
C ASP A 67 -1.32 -6.46 -11.97
N SER A 68 -0.11 -5.97 -12.22
CA SER A 68 0.60 -6.21 -13.48
C SER A 68 1.34 -7.55 -13.51
N ASP A 69 1.53 -8.20 -12.38
CA ASP A 69 2.24 -9.48 -12.27
C ASP A 69 1.25 -10.66 -12.36
N PRO A 70 1.28 -11.45 -13.47
CA PRO A 70 0.35 -12.56 -13.66
C PRO A 70 0.53 -13.67 -12.62
N VAL A 71 1.73 -13.85 -12.07
CA VAL A 71 1.99 -14.87 -11.05
C VAL A 71 1.29 -14.48 -9.75
N ILE A 72 1.39 -13.21 -9.35
CA ILE A 72 0.75 -12.70 -8.14
C ILE A 72 -0.77 -12.71 -8.27
N VAL A 73 -1.32 -12.33 -9.44
CA VAL A 73 -2.77 -12.40 -9.71
C VAL A 73 -3.28 -13.84 -9.66
N SER A 74 -2.53 -14.80 -10.20
CA SER A 74 -2.87 -16.22 -10.09
C SER A 74 -2.89 -16.69 -8.63
N GLN A 75 -1.92 -16.25 -7.82
CA GLN A 75 -1.91 -16.54 -6.38
C GLN A 75 -3.10 -15.89 -5.67
N ALA A 76 -3.43 -14.63 -5.97
CA ALA A 76 -4.58 -13.93 -5.41
C ALA A 76 -5.89 -14.70 -5.68
N SER A 77 -6.08 -15.17 -6.90
CA SER A 77 -7.24 -15.96 -7.31
C SER A 77 -7.28 -17.30 -6.57
N THR A 78 -6.15 -17.98 -6.43
CA THR A 78 -6.05 -19.26 -5.68
C THR A 78 -6.37 -19.08 -4.20
N LEU A 79 -5.96 -17.95 -3.60
CA LEU A 79 -6.24 -17.62 -2.20
C LEU A 79 -7.67 -17.09 -1.97
N THR A 80 -8.46 -16.95 -3.04
CA THR A 80 -9.83 -16.44 -3.00
C THR A 80 -10.79 -17.45 -3.68
N PRO A 81 -10.94 -18.65 -3.13
CA PRO A 81 -11.73 -19.71 -3.77
C PRO A 81 -13.23 -19.46 -3.66
N GLY A 82 -13.96 -19.94 -4.67
CA GLY A 82 -15.44 -19.95 -4.71
C GLY A 82 -16.05 -18.65 -5.20
N PRO A 83 -17.38 -18.58 -5.22
CA PRO A 83 -18.11 -17.38 -5.59
C PRO A 83 -17.91 -16.31 -4.52
N THR A 84 -17.21 -15.22 -4.86
CA THR A 84 -16.90 -14.12 -3.95
C THR A 84 -17.21 -12.80 -4.63
N ALA A 85 -17.34 -11.74 -3.82
CA ALA A 85 -17.43 -10.37 -4.30
C ALA A 85 -16.09 -9.84 -4.89
N VAL A 86 -15.04 -10.67 -4.92
CA VAL A 86 -13.69 -10.24 -5.34
C VAL A 86 -13.33 -10.88 -6.67
N SER A 87 -12.90 -10.05 -7.61
CA SER A 87 -12.30 -10.48 -8.87
C SER A 87 -10.89 -9.90 -9.01
N PHE A 88 -10.02 -10.59 -9.77
CA PHE A 88 -8.66 -10.13 -10.05
C PHE A 88 -8.37 -10.14 -11.54
N THR A 89 -7.66 -9.10 -12.00
CA THR A 89 -7.25 -8.98 -13.41
C THR A 89 -5.76 -8.65 -13.50
N VAL A 90 -5.07 -9.32 -14.44
CA VAL A 90 -3.72 -8.93 -14.83
C VAL A 90 -3.83 -7.73 -15.75
N ALA A 91 -3.43 -6.55 -15.29
CA ALA A 91 -3.45 -5.35 -16.10
C ALA A 91 -2.45 -4.30 -15.59
N ASP A 92 -2.01 -3.47 -16.51
CA ASP A 92 -1.25 -2.26 -16.19
C ASP A 92 -2.19 -1.21 -15.58
N ALA A 93 -1.78 -0.62 -14.46
CA ALA A 93 -2.60 0.35 -13.73
C ALA A 93 -2.85 1.67 -14.48
N MET A 94 -2.11 1.94 -15.57
CA MET A 94 -2.30 3.15 -16.37
C MET A 94 -3.23 2.94 -17.56
N THR A 95 -3.31 1.72 -18.08
CA THR A 95 -4.02 1.43 -19.32
C THR A 95 -5.15 0.41 -19.19
N GLY A 96 -5.13 -0.42 -18.15
CA GLY A 96 -5.99 -1.59 -18.01
C GLY A 96 -6.89 -1.63 -16.78
N ILE A 97 -6.99 -0.53 -16.00
CA ILE A 97 -7.93 -0.53 -14.87
C ILE A 97 -9.38 -0.43 -15.35
N PRO A 98 -10.32 -1.12 -14.68
CA PRO A 98 -11.72 -1.09 -15.03
C PRO A 98 -12.29 0.31 -15.13
N ALA A 99 -13.26 0.49 -16.01
CA ALA A 99 -14.03 1.72 -16.08
C ALA A 99 -14.87 1.84 -14.80
N GLY A 100 -14.77 3.01 -14.12
CA GLY A 100 -15.62 3.30 -12.96
C GLY A 100 -17.07 3.59 -13.33
N PRO A 101 -17.82 4.20 -12.43
CA PRO A 101 -17.32 4.81 -11.20
C PRO A 101 -17.19 3.79 -10.06
N HIS A 102 -16.16 3.97 -9.20
CA HIS A 102 -15.97 3.19 -7.98
C HIS A 102 -16.23 4.05 -6.74
N ASP A 103 -16.81 3.48 -5.70
CA ASP A 103 -17.02 4.18 -4.43
C ASP A 103 -15.73 4.29 -3.60
N ALA A 104 -14.83 3.33 -3.79
CA ALA A 104 -13.52 3.35 -3.18
C ALA A 104 -12.41 2.94 -4.16
N ILE A 105 -11.30 3.65 -4.14
CA ILE A 105 -10.06 3.23 -4.79
C ILE A 105 -8.96 3.16 -3.74
N THR A 106 -8.29 2.01 -3.66
CA THR A 106 -7.12 1.80 -2.80
C THR A 106 -5.87 1.57 -3.64
N CYS A 107 -4.73 2.08 -3.15
CA CYS A 107 -3.44 1.87 -3.79
C CYS A 107 -2.37 1.77 -2.69
N VAL A 108 -1.87 0.55 -2.44
CA VAL A 108 -0.93 0.28 -1.35
C VAL A 108 0.42 -0.13 -1.91
N ALA A 109 1.46 0.62 -1.58
CA ALA A 109 2.84 0.39 -2.00
C ALA A 109 3.02 0.21 -3.53
N THR A 110 2.15 0.81 -4.34
CA THR A 110 2.14 0.69 -5.79
C THR A 110 2.37 2.02 -6.50
N LEU A 111 1.82 3.13 -5.98
CA LEU A 111 1.84 4.43 -6.65
C LEU A 111 3.24 4.94 -7.00
N HIS A 112 4.29 4.56 -6.25
CA HIS A 112 5.68 4.95 -6.54
C HIS A 112 6.30 4.22 -7.75
N HIS A 113 5.60 3.24 -8.31
CA HIS A 113 5.96 2.57 -9.58
C HIS A 113 5.34 3.24 -10.80
N LEU A 114 4.31 4.09 -10.59
CA LEU A 114 3.50 4.70 -11.62
C LEU A 114 3.92 6.17 -11.88
N PRO A 115 3.59 6.73 -13.05
CA PRO A 115 3.63 8.18 -13.26
C PRO A 115 2.65 8.85 -12.30
N PHE A 116 3.18 9.54 -11.29
CA PHE A 116 2.40 9.95 -10.11
C PHE A 116 1.18 10.81 -10.46
N THR A 117 1.37 11.82 -11.30
CA THR A 117 0.36 12.80 -11.69
C THR A 117 -0.76 12.15 -12.48
N GLU A 118 -0.39 11.38 -13.49
CA GLU A 118 -1.29 10.67 -14.39
C GLU A 118 -2.08 9.59 -13.65
N ALA A 119 -1.43 8.89 -12.73
CA ALA A 119 -2.09 7.88 -11.90
C ALA A 119 -3.15 8.51 -10.99
N LEU A 120 -2.84 9.63 -10.33
CA LEU A 120 -3.82 10.34 -9.50
C LEU A 120 -4.98 10.89 -10.31
N ASP A 121 -4.74 11.41 -11.52
CA ASP A 121 -5.79 11.90 -12.41
C ASP A 121 -6.70 10.74 -12.88
N THR A 122 -6.10 9.61 -13.21
CA THR A 122 -6.82 8.39 -13.56
C THR A 122 -7.70 7.92 -12.39
N PHE A 123 -7.16 7.85 -11.18
CA PHE A 123 -7.93 7.44 -9.99
C PHE A 123 -9.07 8.42 -9.70
N ARG A 124 -8.79 9.73 -9.80
CA ARG A 124 -9.81 10.78 -9.65
C ARG A 124 -10.97 10.60 -10.63
N SER A 125 -10.66 10.33 -11.89
CA SER A 125 -11.68 10.18 -12.94
C SER A 125 -12.54 8.92 -12.74
N ARG A 126 -11.99 7.86 -12.16
CA ARG A 126 -12.65 6.58 -11.92
C ARG A 126 -13.44 6.50 -10.61
N LEU A 127 -13.29 7.47 -9.71
CA LEU A 127 -14.11 7.53 -8.50
C LEU A 127 -15.51 8.06 -8.79
N ALA A 128 -16.50 7.54 -8.08
CA ALA A 128 -17.85 8.10 -8.02
C ALA A 128 -17.84 9.47 -7.30
N PRO A 129 -18.79 10.38 -7.57
CA PRO A 129 -19.03 11.52 -6.68
C PRO A 129 -19.23 11.03 -5.24
N GLY A 130 -18.54 11.67 -4.28
CA GLY A 130 -18.51 11.20 -2.89
C GLY A 130 -17.63 9.98 -2.62
N GLY A 131 -17.05 9.35 -3.64
CA GLY A 131 -16.13 8.23 -3.51
C GLY A 131 -14.80 8.61 -2.86
N THR A 132 -14.11 7.62 -2.31
CA THR A 132 -12.90 7.85 -1.48
C THR A 132 -11.66 7.16 -2.09
N LEU A 133 -10.61 7.94 -2.33
CA LEU A 133 -9.26 7.44 -2.64
C LEU A 133 -8.45 7.31 -1.36
N VAL A 134 -7.86 6.13 -1.14
CA VAL A 134 -6.94 5.87 -0.03
C VAL A 134 -5.64 5.31 -0.57
N VAL A 135 -4.55 6.04 -0.38
CA VAL A 135 -3.20 5.59 -0.76
C VAL A 135 -2.34 5.40 0.49
N VAL A 136 -1.61 4.28 0.52
CA VAL A 136 -0.49 4.06 1.42
C VAL A 136 0.76 3.89 0.56
N GLY A 137 1.58 4.92 0.50
CA GLY A 137 2.72 4.96 -0.40
C GLY A 137 4.07 5.03 0.29
N LEU A 138 5.14 4.87 -0.49
CA LEU A 138 6.51 5.08 -0.07
C LEU A 138 7.00 6.43 -0.59
N TYR A 139 7.92 7.03 0.15
CA TYR A 139 8.58 8.27 -0.26
C TYR A 139 10.08 8.19 0.03
N ARG A 140 10.87 8.97 -0.73
CA ARG A 140 12.30 9.11 -0.50
C ARG A 140 12.55 10.08 0.67
N PRO A 141 13.24 9.66 1.74
CA PRO A 141 13.62 10.57 2.82
C PRO A 141 14.50 11.71 2.30
N ARG A 142 14.18 12.94 2.67
CA ARG A 142 14.91 14.14 2.26
C ARG A 142 15.15 15.13 3.40
N THR A 143 14.27 15.17 4.38
CA THR A 143 14.31 16.11 5.50
C THR A 143 14.76 15.45 6.79
N ALA A 144 15.23 16.26 7.76
CA ALA A 144 15.54 15.75 9.10
C ALA A 144 14.35 15.04 9.76
N THR A 145 13.13 15.53 9.53
CA THR A 145 11.90 14.88 10.01
C THR A 145 11.71 13.49 9.41
N ASP A 146 12.03 13.31 8.12
CA ASP A 146 11.93 12.00 7.46
C ASP A 146 12.91 11.00 8.07
N HIS A 147 14.14 11.45 8.34
CA HIS A 147 15.17 10.62 8.97
C HIS A 147 14.84 10.30 10.44
N LEU A 148 14.30 11.26 11.20
CA LEU A 148 13.85 11.04 12.57
C LEU A 148 12.69 10.01 12.64
N LEU A 149 11.69 10.14 11.76
CA LEU A 149 10.60 9.17 11.67
C LEU A 149 11.10 7.79 11.23
N GLY A 150 12.07 7.75 10.31
CA GLY A 150 12.72 6.50 9.91
C GLY A 150 13.45 5.82 11.09
N ALA A 151 14.20 6.59 11.85
CA ALA A 151 14.88 6.10 13.05
C ALA A 151 13.87 5.65 14.13
N ALA A 152 12.83 6.43 14.38
CA ALA A 152 11.76 6.08 15.32
C ALA A 152 10.98 4.81 14.90
N ALA A 153 10.95 4.49 13.63
CA ALA A 153 10.30 3.27 13.13
C ALA A 153 11.11 2.00 13.41
N VAL A 154 12.40 2.09 13.68
CA VAL A 154 13.27 0.91 13.85
C VAL A 154 12.85 0.05 15.04
N VAL A 155 12.62 0.66 16.21
CA VAL A 155 12.24 -0.08 17.42
C VAL A 155 10.90 -0.79 17.26
N PRO A 156 9.80 -0.11 16.86
CA PRO A 156 8.54 -0.80 16.62
C PRO A 156 8.60 -1.81 15.47
N ASN A 157 9.45 -1.60 14.47
CA ASN A 157 9.66 -2.57 13.40
C ASN A 157 10.24 -3.89 13.94
N VAL A 158 11.28 -3.81 14.73
CA VAL A 158 11.90 -4.98 15.40
C VAL A 158 10.90 -5.68 16.32
N ALA A 159 10.21 -4.91 17.17
CA ALA A 159 9.22 -5.45 18.10
C ALA A 159 8.07 -6.17 17.38
N LEU A 160 7.50 -5.55 16.33
CA LEU A 160 6.42 -6.16 15.55
C LEU A 160 6.89 -7.37 14.76
N GLY A 161 8.09 -7.33 14.17
CA GLY A 161 8.69 -8.48 13.51
C GLY A 161 8.80 -9.67 14.46
N TRP A 162 9.33 -9.43 15.66
CA TRP A 162 9.44 -10.48 16.69
C TRP A 162 8.07 -11.01 17.15
N LEU A 163 7.14 -10.12 17.48
CA LEU A 163 5.79 -10.50 17.94
C LEU A 163 5.01 -11.28 16.90
N LYS A 164 4.97 -10.80 15.65
CA LYS A 164 4.23 -11.45 14.56
C LYS A 164 4.77 -12.85 14.22
N ASN A 165 6.06 -13.04 14.37
CA ASN A 165 6.73 -14.33 14.19
C ASN A 165 6.85 -15.15 15.49
N ARG A 166 6.20 -14.69 16.58
CA ARG A 166 6.24 -15.39 17.91
C ARG A 166 7.66 -15.67 18.40
N GLY A 167 8.58 -14.72 18.15
CA GLY A 167 9.98 -14.84 18.53
C GLY A 167 10.80 -15.87 17.74
N ARG A 168 10.26 -16.44 16.66
CA ARG A 168 10.94 -17.47 15.85
C ARG A 168 11.28 -16.92 14.47
N ALA A 169 12.34 -17.42 13.88
CA ALA A 169 12.63 -17.14 12.48
C ALA A 169 11.54 -17.78 11.57
N ALA A 170 11.11 -17.04 10.57
CA ALA A 170 10.06 -17.45 9.64
C ALA A 170 10.41 -17.09 8.20
N ALA A 171 9.79 -17.74 7.25
CA ALA A 171 9.85 -17.35 5.85
C ALA A 171 9.02 -16.06 5.62
N PRO A 172 9.40 -15.24 4.65
CA PRO A 172 8.61 -14.06 4.27
C PRO A 172 7.18 -14.47 3.89
N PRO A 173 6.17 -13.70 4.31
CA PRO A 173 4.80 -13.89 3.83
C PRO A 173 4.73 -13.81 2.30
N THR A 174 3.81 -14.53 1.68
CA THR A 174 3.61 -14.53 0.22
C THR A 174 3.34 -13.12 -0.32
N SER A 175 2.65 -12.27 0.45
CA SER A 175 2.42 -10.86 0.10
C SER A 175 3.70 -10.02 -0.05
N MET A 176 4.84 -10.50 0.46
CA MET A 176 6.15 -9.83 0.33
C MET A 176 6.98 -10.30 -0.86
N THR A 177 6.45 -11.15 -1.73
CA THR A 177 7.18 -11.68 -2.90
C THR A 177 7.12 -10.74 -4.11
N ALA A 178 6.26 -9.71 -4.07
CA ALA A 178 6.15 -8.72 -5.13
C ALA A 178 7.47 -7.94 -5.34
N ARG A 179 7.75 -7.59 -6.58
CA ARG A 179 8.93 -6.78 -6.94
C ARG A 179 8.85 -5.40 -6.29
N THR A 180 9.93 -4.99 -5.65
CA THR A 180 10.01 -3.68 -5.01
C THR A 180 10.93 -2.75 -5.81
N ARG A 181 10.58 -1.47 -5.85
CA ARG A 181 11.41 -0.38 -6.39
C ARG A 181 11.54 0.70 -5.31
N PRO A 182 12.71 1.33 -5.13
CA PRO A 182 12.84 2.48 -4.25
C PRO A 182 11.94 3.64 -4.72
N ALA A 183 11.34 4.37 -3.77
CA ALA A 183 10.56 5.55 -4.09
C ALA A 183 11.46 6.69 -4.60
N GLY A 184 11.13 7.29 -5.73
CA GLY A 184 11.88 8.38 -6.35
C GLY A 184 11.53 9.76 -5.77
N MET A 185 10.27 9.98 -5.39
CA MET A 185 9.75 11.28 -4.95
C MET A 185 9.92 11.50 -3.45
N ALA A 186 10.24 12.74 -3.05
CA ALA A 186 10.20 13.15 -1.66
C ALA A 186 8.76 13.46 -1.23
N PHE A 187 8.48 13.36 0.08
CA PHE A 187 7.12 13.62 0.61
C PHE A 187 6.62 15.04 0.29
N SER A 188 7.50 16.06 0.28
CA SER A 188 7.14 17.42 -0.11
C SER A 188 6.60 17.50 -1.53
N ASP A 189 7.28 16.82 -2.46
CA ASP A 189 6.93 16.85 -3.87
C ASP A 189 5.61 16.10 -4.13
N ILE A 190 5.42 14.96 -3.45
CA ILE A 190 4.17 14.20 -3.40
C ILE A 190 3.03 15.10 -2.90
N ALA A 191 3.25 15.82 -1.79
CA ALA A 191 2.22 16.67 -1.19
C ALA A 191 1.81 17.82 -2.11
N VAL A 192 2.77 18.50 -2.73
CA VAL A 192 2.49 19.59 -3.67
C VAL A 192 1.65 19.11 -4.84
N GLN A 193 2.10 18.04 -5.53
CA GLN A 193 1.40 17.51 -6.69
C GLN A 193 0.02 16.96 -6.33
N ALA A 194 -0.08 16.24 -5.20
CA ALA A 194 -1.36 15.72 -4.75
C ALA A 194 -2.37 16.82 -4.41
N HIS A 195 -1.97 17.91 -3.75
CA HIS A 195 -2.88 19.00 -3.43
C HIS A 195 -3.33 19.78 -4.68
N THR A 196 -2.47 19.87 -5.70
CA THR A 196 -2.84 20.48 -6.99
C THR A 196 -3.92 19.68 -7.72
N LEU A 197 -3.79 18.35 -7.76
CA LEU A 197 -4.71 17.48 -8.51
C LEU A 197 -5.96 17.12 -7.71
N LEU A 198 -5.83 17.01 -6.41
CA LEU A 198 -6.85 16.54 -5.47
C LEU A 198 -7.05 17.60 -4.36
N PRO A 199 -7.73 18.73 -4.66
CA PRO A 199 -8.00 19.76 -3.66
C PRO A 199 -8.67 19.17 -2.42
N GLY A 200 -8.17 19.49 -1.23
CA GLY A 200 -8.66 18.95 0.03
C GLY A 200 -8.09 17.56 0.41
N ALA A 201 -7.18 17.01 -0.36
CA ALA A 201 -6.50 15.77 0.01
C ALA A 201 -5.76 15.91 1.35
N ARG A 202 -5.82 14.88 2.17
CA ARG A 202 -5.14 14.81 3.46
C ARG A 202 -3.95 13.87 3.36
N LEU A 203 -2.74 14.42 3.48
CA LEU A 203 -1.49 13.65 3.46
C LEU A 203 -0.83 13.67 4.84
N ARG A 204 -0.30 12.53 5.25
CA ARG A 204 0.46 12.39 6.50
C ARG A 204 1.61 11.41 6.33
N ARG A 205 2.79 11.76 6.89
CA ARG A 205 3.86 10.80 7.12
C ARG A 205 3.43 9.78 8.17
N ARG A 206 3.86 8.55 7.99
CA ARG A 206 3.54 7.43 8.86
C ARG A 206 4.80 6.66 9.25
N LEU A 207 4.68 5.81 10.27
CA LEU A 207 5.72 4.85 10.62
C LEU A 207 5.99 3.87 9.47
N PHE A 208 7.09 3.13 9.59
CA PHE A 208 7.51 2.12 8.64
C PHE A 208 7.71 2.66 7.22
N TRP A 209 8.27 3.91 7.15
CA TRP A 209 8.65 4.57 5.90
C TRP A 209 7.49 4.75 4.91
N ARG A 210 6.29 4.97 5.44
CA ARG A 210 5.07 5.15 4.65
C ARG A 210 4.53 6.58 4.76
N TYR A 211 3.75 6.96 3.76
CA TYR A 211 2.82 8.08 3.87
C TYR A 211 1.40 7.59 3.57
N THR A 212 0.42 8.34 4.02
CA THR A 212 -0.99 8.11 3.67
C THR A 212 -1.53 9.34 2.96
N LEU A 213 -2.35 9.10 1.93
CA LEU A 213 -3.15 10.10 1.24
C LEU A 213 -4.60 9.63 1.29
N ILE A 214 -5.50 10.53 1.67
CA ILE A 214 -6.94 10.33 1.63
C ILE A 214 -7.54 11.50 0.89
N TRP A 215 -8.38 11.22 -0.07
CA TRP A 215 -9.16 12.21 -0.79
C TRP A 215 -10.57 11.69 -1.05
N ARG A 216 -11.55 12.56 -0.87
CA ARG A 216 -12.94 12.29 -1.19
C ARG A 216 -13.33 13.16 -2.37
N ARG A 217 -13.84 12.53 -3.43
CA ARG A 217 -14.32 13.26 -4.59
C ARG A 217 -15.54 14.10 -4.20
N PRO A 218 -15.54 15.41 -4.53
CA PRO A 218 -16.71 16.27 -4.34
C PRO A 218 -17.95 15.76 -5.05
#